data_fe74f48456259fe98c628288412d116b
#
_entry.id   fe74f48456259fe98c628288412d116b
#
_cell.length_a   1.000
_cell.length_b   1.000
_cell.length_c   1.000
_cell.angle_alpha   90.00
_cell.angle_beta   90.00
_cell.angle_gamma   90.00
#
_symmetry.space_group_name_H-M   'P 1'
#
loop_
_entity.id
_entity.type
_entity.pdbx_description
1 polymer ?
#
loop_
_entity_poly.entity_id
_entity_poly.type
_entity_poly.pdbx_seq_one_letter_code
_entity_poly.pdbx_strand_id
1 'polypeptide(L)'
;SNFWSDIIAVSKDVRYITFAGGEPLLDKTHRKLLQYFIDQNLSKDIVLHYNTNGTVFADFLFDYWDQFKTVELSFSIDAVGRRFEYERYGVSWEKVHDNLDKYKGTQYTCNFYTTVTALNVLYSDEIYRYSKQLGWDITYNLLSDPEDLAVTNLPVRVKLAIRDKLLASDLTGFKEKIIPVISMMETKNSISSLHNYLAPQDVKRAQCFEDYYPELHSEITRCQ
;
A
#
# COMPACT_ATOMS: atom_id res chain seq x y z
N SER A 1 -9.53 -29.16 -7.22
CA SER A 1 -10.08 -28.26 -6.21
C SER A 1 -11.59 -28.12 -6.47
N ASN A 2 -12.40 -28.16 -5.43
CA ASN A 2 -13.85 -28.01 -5.49
C ASN A 2 -14.28 -26.53 -5.65
N PHE A 3 -13.34 -25.65 -6.00
CA PHE A 3 -13.54 -24.20 -6.05
C PHE A 3 -14.82 -23.78 -6.78
N TRP A 4 -15.07 -24.34 -7.99
CA TRP A 4 -16.25 -23.96 -8.75
C TRP A 4 -17.56 -24.48 -8.14
N SER A 5 -17.58 -25.70 -7.59
CA SER A 5 -18.76 -26.23 -6.91
C SER A 5 -19.09 -25.41 -5.66
N ASP A 6 -18.07 -24.98 -4.92
CA ASP A 6 -18.23 -24.19 -3.71
C ASP A 6 -18.73 -22.77 -4.05
N ILE A 7 -18.17 -22.13 -5.07
CA ILE A 7 -18.64 -20.80 -5.55
C ILE A 7 -20.09 -20.88 -6.04
N ILE A 8 -20.44 -21.88 -6.82
CA ILE A 8 -21.83 -22.05 -7.33
C ILE A 8 -22.81 -22.20 -6.17
N ALA A 9 -22.44 -22.97 -5.14
CA ALA A 9 -23.30 -23.23 -3.99
C ALA A 9 -23.65 -21.96 -3.20
N VAL A 10 -22.72 -20.97 -3.12
CA VAL A 10 -22.91 -19.74 -2.34
C VAL A 10 -23.15 -18.49 -3.20
N SER A 11 -23.14 -18.62 -4.52
CA SER A 11 -23.10 -17.49 -5.47
C SER A 11 -24.20 -16.45 -5.26
N LYS A 12 -25.42 -16.90 -4.88
CA LYS A 12 -26.59 -16.02 -4.65
C LYS A 12 -26.43 -15.12 -3.42
N ASP A 13 -25.57 -15.51 -2.48
CA ASP A 13 -25.34 -14.81 -1.22
C ASP A 13 -24.09 -13.93 -1.28
N VAL A 14 -23.28 -14.03 -2.33
CA VAL A 14 -22.08 -13.22 -2.52
C VAL A 14 -22.48 -11.76 -2.75
N ARG A 15 -21.86 -10.86 -1.97
CA ARG A 15 -22.03 -9.41 -2.08
C ARG A 15 -20.71 -8.67 -2.22
N TYR A 16 -19.60 -9.34 -1.93
CA TYR A 16 -18.27 -8.75 -1.94
C TYR A 16 -17.24 -9.80 -2.32
N ILE A 17 -16.35 -9.46 -3.26
CA ILE A 17 -15.26 -10.33 -3.70
C ILE A 17 -13.97 -9.55 -3.62
N THR A 18 -13.01 -10.06 -2.82
CA THR A 18 -11.67 -9.49 -2.73
C THR A 18 -10.67 -10.31 -3.54
N PHE A 19 -9.94 -9.65 -4.42
CA PHE A 19 -8.80 -10.19 -5.13
C PHE A 19 -7.51 -9.67 -4.49
N ALA A 20 -6.73 -10.59 -3.92
CA ALA A 20 -5.49 -10.29 -3.24
C ALA A 20 -4.43 -11.37 -3.52
N GLY A 21 -3.16 -11.07 -3.22
CA GLY A 21 -2.02 -11.97 -3.43
C GLY A 21 -1.36 -11.76 -4.80
N GLY A 22 -0.03 -11.81 -4.84
CA GLY A 22 0.76 -11.47 -6.03
C GLY A 22 0.36 -10.10 -6.62
N GLU A 23 0.05 -10.09 -7.91
CA GLU A 23 -0.61 -8.95 -8.56
C GLU A 23 -1.89 -9.46 -9.25
N PRO A 24 -3.07 -9.23 -8.67
CA PRO A 24 -4.32 -9.80 -9.18
C PRO A 24 -4.68 -9.29 -10.58
N LEU A 25 -4.24 -8.10 -10.96
CA LEU A 25 -4.52 -7.53 -12.27
C LEU A 25 -3.69 -8.19 -13.40
N LEU A 26 -2.66 -8.97 -13.08
CA LEU A 26 -1.93 -9.82 -14.04
C LEU A 26 -2.61 -11.17 -14.27
N ASP A 27 -3.36 -11.67 -13.28
CA ASP A 27 -4.01 -12.97 -13.38
C ASP A 27 -5.28 -12.87 -14.24
N LYS A 28 -5.25 -13.57 -15.36
CA LYS A 28 -6.40 -13.62 -16.29
C LYS A 28 -7.46 -14.65 -15.87
N THR A 29 -7.18 -15.49 -14.90
CA THR A 29 -8.10 -16.61 -14.55
C THR A 29 -9.35 -16.14 -13.84
N HIS A 30 -9.26 -15.04 -13.07
CA HIS A 30 -10.41 -14.47 -12.38
C HIS A 30 -11.50 -13.91 -13.32
N ARG A 31 -11.18 -13.62 -14.60
CA ARG A 31 -12.18 -13.21 -15.59
C ARG A 31 -13.30 -14.25 -15.76
N LYS A 32 -12.97 -15.53 -15.61
CA LYS A 32 -13.98 -16.60 -15.67
C LYS A 32 -14.97 -16.49 -14.51
N LEU A 33 -14.48 -16.08 -13.35
CA LEU A 33 -15.32 -15.83 -12.18
C LEU A 33 -16.22 -14.61 -12.39
N LEU A 34 -15.66 -13.51 -12.91
CA LEU A 34 -16.46 -12.33 -13.25
C LEU A 34 -17.54 -12.66 -14.26
N GLN A 35 -17.18 -13.35 -15.35
CA GLN A 35 -18.13 -13.76 -16.38
C GLN A 35 -19.25 -14.64 -15.81
N TYR A 36 -18.93 -15.60 -14.93
CA TYR A 36 -19.93 -16.42 -14.27
C TYR A 36 -20.98 -15.59 -13.54
N PHE A 37 -20.58 -14.60 -12.73
CA PHE A 37 -21.52 -13.75 -11.99
C PHE A 37 -22.35 -12.86 -12.93
N ILE A 38 -21.79 -12.42 -14.05
CA ILE A 38 -22.48 -11.66 -15.09
C ILE A 38 -23.55 -12.55 -15.76
N ASP A 39 -23.18 -13.75 -16.21
CA ASP A 39 -24.07 -14.68 -16.87
C ASP A 39 -25.25 -15.14 -15.99
N GLN A 40 -25.01 -15.18 -14.65
CA GLN A 40 -26.04 -15.50 -13.67
C GLN A 40 -26.90 -14.27 -13.25
N ASN A 41 -26.64 -13.08 -13.81
CA ASN A 41 -27.30 -11.82 -13.44
C ASN A 41 -27.14 -11.45 -11.95
N LEU A 42 -26.00 -11.84 -11.32
CA LEU A 42 -25.70 -11.57 -9.90
C LEU A 42 -24.74 -10.39 -9.72
N SER A 43 -24.03 -9.99 -10.77
CA SER A 43 -22.95 -9.00 -10.72
C SER A 43 -23.37 -7.62 -10.17
N LYS A 44 -24.61 -7.21 -10.45
CA LYS A 44 -25.15 -5.88 -10.05
C LYS A 44 -25.26 -5.68 -8.52
N ASP A 45 -25.23 -6.77 -7.74
CA ASP A 45 -25.29 -6.74 -6.28
C ASP A 45 -23.91 -6.91 -5.64
N ILE A 46 -22.86 -7.15 -6.44
CA ILE A 46 -21.52 -7.51 -5.96
C ILE A 46 -20.57 -6.32 -6.09
N VAL A 47 -19.85 -6.04 -5.00
CA VAL A 47 -18.69 -5.15 -4.96
C VAL A 47 -17.45 -5.97 -5.24
N LEU A 48 -16.60 -5.51 -6.17
CA LEU A 48 -15.28 -6.06 -6.41
C LEU A 48 -14.24 -5.20 -5.71
N HIS A 49 -13.30 -5.84 -5.00
CA HIS A 49 -12.19 -5.15 -4.37
C HIS A 49 -10.87 -5.79 -4.80
N TYR A 50 -9.92 -4.96 -5.24
CA TYR A 50 -8.60 -5.37 -5.66
C TYR A 50 -7.53 -4.72 -4.80
N ASN A 51 -6.63 -5.54 -4.22
CA ASN A 51 -5.37 -5.06 -3.65
C ASN A 51 -4.30 -5.19 -4.74
N THR A 52 -3.81 -4.07 -5.24
CA THR A 52 -2.86 -4.02 -6.37
C THR A 52 -1.62 -3.20 -6.04
N ASN A 53 -0.48 -3.56 -6.63
CA ASN A 53 0.75 -2.81 -6.53
C ASN A 53 0.85 -1.61 -7.52
N GLY A 54 -0.17 -1.40 -8.34
CA GLY A 54 -0.24 -0.30 -9.30
C GLY A 54 0.60 -0.48 -10.57
N THR A 55 1.28 -1.62 -10.75
CA THR A 55 2.14 -1.85 -11.94
C THR A 55 1.37 -2.14 -13.21
N VAL A 56 0.05 -2.36 -13.12
CA VAL A 56 -0.83 -2.70 -14.24
C VAL A 56 -1.98 -1.70 -14.32
N PHE A 57 -2.20 -1.14 -15.50
CA PHE A 57 -3.45 -0.48 -15.84
C PHE A 57 -4.36 -1.49 -16.53
N ALA A 58 -5.47 -1.83 -15.89
CA ALA A 58 -6.30 -2.98 -16.25
C ALA A 58 -7.53 -2.59 -17.10
N ASP A 59 -7.34 -1.75 -18.12
CA ASP A 59 -8.40 -1.34 -19.06
C ASP A 59 -9.13 -2.54 -19.70
N PHE A 60 -8.43 -3.65 -19.89
CA PHE A 60 -8.98 -4.90 -20.39
C PHE A 60 -10.01 -5.59 -19.47
N LEU A 61 -10.18 -5.07 -18.23
CA LEU A 61 -11.20 -5.53 -17.28
C LEU A 61 -12.42 -4.60 -17.23
N PHE A 62 -12.36 -3.43 -17.83
CA PHE A 62 -13.40 -2.40 -17.69
C PHE A 62 -14.78 -2.91 -18.17
N ASP A 63 -14.84 -3.62 -19.29
CA ASP A 63 -16.09 -4.21 -19.79
C ASP A 63 -16.74 -5.19 -18.80
N TYR A 64 -15.94 -5.86 -17.97
CA TYR A 64 -16.43 -6.70 -16.88
C TYR A 64 -16.83 -5.84 -15.67
N TRP A 65 -15.95 -4.95 -15.24
CA TRP A 65 -16.11 -4.13 -14.03
C TRP A 65 -17.37 -3.26 -14.09
N ASP A 66 -17.68 -2.70 -15.25
CA ASP A 66 -18.88 -1.86 -15.47
C ASP A 66 -20.20 -2.61 -15.28
N GLN A 67 -20.14 -3.93 -15.21
CA GLN A 67 -21.32 -4.78 -14.96
C GLN A 67 -21.50 -5.13 -13.47
N PHE A 68 -20.58 -4.70 -12.61
CA PHE A 68 -20.67 -4.91 -11.17
C PHE A 68 -21.25 -3.68 -10.46
N LYS A 69 -21.62 -3.86 -9.18
CA LYS A 69 -22.18 -2.78 -8.36
C LYS A 69 -21.18 -1.65 -8.15
N THR A 70 -19.96 -1.99 -7.81
CA THR A 70 -18.86 -1.07 -7.55
C THR A 70 -17.53 -1.82 -7.69
N VAL A 71 -16.49 -1.12 -8.14
CA VAL A 71 -15.12 -1.62 -8.15
C VAL A 71 -14.26 -0.70 -7.30
N GLU A 72 -13.59 -1.29 -6.32
CA GLU A 72 -12.70 -0.63 -5.37
C GLU A 72 -11.26 -1.10 -5.63
N LEU A 73 -10.35 -0.15 -5.84
CA LEU A 73 -8.93 -0.40 -6.10
C LEU A 73 -8.11 0.15 -4.94
N SER A 74 -7.55 -0.73 -4.12
CA SER A 74 -6.63 -0.38 -3.04
C SER A 74 -5.20 -0.53 -3.52
N PHE A 75 -4.53 0.59 -3.78
CA PHE A 75 -3.15 0.61 -4.25
C PHE A 75 -2.18 0.53 -3.08
N SER A 76 -1.34 -0.50 -3.08
CA SER A 76 -0.28 -0.70 -2.07
C SER A 76 0.90 0.24 -2.37
N ILE A 77 0.80 1.49 -1.93
CA ILE A 77 1.82 2.53 -2.13
C ILE A 77 2.45 2.87 -0.78
N ASP A 78 3.68 2.42 -0.58
CA ASP A 78 4.39 2.54 0.70
C ASP A 78 5.40 3.72 0.71
N ALA A 79 5.73 4.26 -0.46
CA ALA A 79 6.58 5.43 -0.64
C ALA A 79 6.29 6.11 -1.99
N VAL A 80 6.95 7.22 -2.30
CA VAL A 80 6.87 7.93 -3.58
C VAL A 80 8.26 8.17 -4.17
N GLY A 81 8.36 8.26 -5.51
CA GLY A 81 9.61 8.54 -6.20
C GLY A 81 10.69 7.48 -5.96
N ARG A 82 11.93 7.93 -5.74
CA ARG A 82 13.07 7.04 -5.54
C ARG A 82 12.93 6.11 -4.32
N ARG A 83 12.24 6.55 -3.25
CA ARG A 83 11.99 5.70 -2.09
C ARG A 83 11.07 4.53 -2.42
N PHE A 84 10.06 4.73 -3.26
CA PHE A 84 9.24 3.63 -3.78
C PHE A 84 10.10 2.58 -4.51
N GLU A 85 11.03 3.00 -5.36
CA GLU A 85 11.92 2.10 -6.11
C GLU A 85 12.92 1.35 -5.20
N TYR A 86 13.30 1.95 -4.07
CA TYR A 86 14.10 1.29 -3.05
C TYR A 86 13.30 0.22 -2.31
N GLU A 87 12.10 0.53 -1.84
CA GLU A 87 11.24 -0.42 -1.11
C GLU A 87 10.73 -1.53 -2.03
N ARG A 88 10.42 -1.22 -3.28
CA ARG A 88 9.90 -2.15 -4.30
C ARG A 88 10.91 -2.36 -5.43
N TYR A 89 12.05 -2.91 -5.07
CA TYR A 89 13.17 -3.12 -6.00
C TYR A 89 12.73 -3.80 -7.31
N GLY A 90 13.15 -3.20 -8.44
CA GLY A 90 12.82 -3.67 -9.79
C GLY A 90 11.50 -3.14 -10.35
N VAL A 91 10.79 -2.27 -9.62
CA VAL A 91 9.57 -1.59 -10.08
C VAL A 91 9.89 -0.11 -10.32
N SER A 92 9.59 0.41 -11.50
CA SER A 92 9.72 1.84 -11.83
C SER A 92 8.57 2.64 -11.20
N TRP A 93 8.93 3.71 -10.47
CA TRP A 93 7.95 4.66 -9.96
C TRP A 93 7.20 5.38 -11.08
N GLU A 94 7.90 5.80 -12.13
CA GLU A 94 7.30 6.48 -13.28
C GLU A 94 6.15 5.67 -13.88
N LYS A 95 6.38 4.36 -14.10
CA LYS A 95 5.34 3.46 -14.61
C LYS A 95 4.13 3.37 -13.68
N VAL A 96 4.36 3.28 -12.36
CA VAL A 96 3.27 3.21 -11.37
C VAL A 96 2.53 4.54 -11.35
N HIS A 97 3.24 5.66 -11.31
CA HIS A 97 2.67 7.01 -11.35
C HIS A 97 1.75 7.20 -12.56
N ASP A 98 2.22 6.84 -13.77
CA ASP A 98 1.43 6.92 -15.00
C ASP A 98 0.15 6.07 -14.95
N ASN A 99 0.22 4.88 -14.34
CA ASN A 99 -0.95 4.03 -14.17
C ASN A 99 -1.94 4.65 -13.17
N LEU A 100 -1.47 5.18 -12.04
CA LEU A 100 -2.33 5.84 -11.05
C LEU A 100 -3.04 7.06 -11.66
N ASP A 101 -2.35 7.85 -12.47
CA ASP A 101 -2.93 9.00 -13.17
C ASP A 101 -4.05 8.58 -14.16
N LYS A 102 -3.87 7.45 -14.85
CA LYS A 102 -4.92 6.89 -15.71
C LYS A 102 -6.15 6.47 -14.93
N TYR A 103 -5.96 5.86 -13.73
CA TYR A 103 -7.08 5.48 -12.87
C TYR A 103 -7.81 6.69 -12.29
N LYS A 104 -7.15 7.83 -12.09
CA LYS A 104 -7.77 9.08 -11.62
C LYS A 104 -8.95 9.54 -12.49
N GLY A 105 -8.89 9.26 -13.81
CA GLY A 105 -9.97 9.61 -14.74
C GLY A 105 -11.11 8.60 -14.83
N THR A 106 -11.06 7.51 -14.08
CA THR A 106 -12.07 6.43 -14.14
C THR A 106 -13.20 6.64 -13.12
N GLN A 107 -14.27 5.87 -13.28
CA GLN A 107 -15.40 5.83 -12.34
C GLN A 107 -15.17 4.95 -11.10
N TYR A 108 -14.04 4.24 -11.04
CA TYR A 108 -13.74 3.29 -9.97
C TYR A 108 -13.30 4.01 -8.69
N THR A 109 -13.63 3.42 -7.54
CA THR A 109 -13.21 3.95 -6.24
C THR A 109 -11.77 3.56 -5.98
N CYS A 110 -10.88 4.54 -5.90
CA CYS A 110 -9.45 4.32 -5.69
C CYS A 110 -9.00 4.86 -4.33
N ASN A 111 -8.13 4.12 -3.65
CA ASN A 111 -7.50 4.56 -2.42
C ASN A 111 -6.06 4.03 -2.31
N PHE A 112 -5.27 4.60 -1.40
CA PHE A 112 -4.00 4.02 -0.98
C PHE A 112 -4.17 3.16 0.25
N TYR A 113 -3.52 1.99 0.23
CA TYR A 113 -3.34 1.13 1.38
C TYR A 113 -1.85 1.03 1.67
N THR A 114 -1.38 1.82 2.63
CA THR A 114 0.05 2.00 2.92
C THR A 114 0.45 1.15 4.12
N THR A 115 1.42 0.26 3.94
CA THR A 115 2.04 -0.46 5.04
C THR A 115 3.14 0.41 5.64
N VAL A 116 2.90 0.89 6.86
CA VAL A 116 3.83 1.75 7.57
C VAL A 116 4.93 0.91 8.22
N THR A 117 6.16 1.22 7.85
CA THR A 117 7.38 0.55 8.27
C THR A 117 8.34 1.54 8.94
N ALA A 118 9.42 1.03 9.54
CA ALA A 118 10.51 1.85 10.05
C ALA A 118 11.15 2.74 8.95
N LEU A 119 11.07 2.33 7.67
CA LEU A 119 11.59 3.09 6.54
C LEU A 119 10.73 4.30 6.20
N ASN A 120 9.44 4.09 6.02
CA ASN A 120 8.57 5.08 5.42
C ASN A 120 7.79 5.96 6.42
N VAL A 121 7.76 5.60 7.70
CA VAL A 121 6.97 6.34 8.69
C VAL A 121 7.32 7.82 8.74
N LEU A 122 8.61 8.18 8.65
CA LEU A 122 9.07 9.57 8.67
C LEU A 122 8.57 10.38 7.47
N TYR A 123 8.18 9.71 6.39
CA TYR A 123 7.76 10.28 5.10
C TYR A 123 6.27 10.05 4.81
N SER A 124 5.48 9.70 5.83
CA SER A 124 4.05 9.44 5.68
C SER A 124 3.27 10.66 5.16
N ASP A 125 3.74 11.88 5.45
CA ASP A 125 3.16 13.12 4.95
C ASP A 125 3.33 13.27 3.42
N GLU A 126 4.42 12.77 2.84
CA GLU A 126 4.63 12.79 1.39
C GLU A 126 3.66 11.85 0.67
N ILE A 127 3.46 10.65 1.21
CA ILE A 127 2.51 9.67 0.66
C ILE A 127 1.08 10.23 0.77
N TYR A 128 0.75 10.84 1.91
CA TYR A 128 -0.54 11.50 2.10
C TYR A 128 -0.76 12.64 1.10
N ARG A 129 0.23 13.51 0.93
CA ARG A 129 0.16 14.62 -0.04
C ARG A 129 -0.09 14.11 -1.44
N TYR A 130 0.61 13.03 -1.83
CA TYR A 130 0.46 12.43 -3.14
C TYR A 130 -0.95 11.81 -3.31
N SER A 131 -1.49 11.10 -2.31
CA SER A 131 -2.86 10.57 -2.39
C SER A 131 -3.89 11.70 -2.60
N LYS A 132 -3.71 12.85 -1.93
CA LYS A 132 -4.60 14.00 -2.08
C LYS A 132 -4.48 14.71 -3.44
N GLN A 133 -3.30 14.69 -4.06
CA GLN A 133 -3.13 15.17 -5.45
C GLN A 133 -3.94 14.32 -6.45
N LEU A 134 -4.08 13.03 -6.19
CA LEU A 134 -4.94 12.14 -6.97
C LEU A 134 -6.44 12.27 -6.61
N GLY A 135 -6.77 12.92 -5.50
CA GLY A 135 -8.13 13.02 -4.97
C GLY A 135 -8.57 11.77 -4.20
N TRP A 136 -7.62 10.92 -3.79
CA TRP A 136 -7.90 9.63 -3.15
C TRP A 136 -7.73 9.68 -1.64
N ASP A 137 -8.38 8.74 -0.95
CA ASP A 137 -8.15 8.53 0.49
C ASP A 137 -6.95 7.59 0.70
N ILE A 138 -6.49 7.52 1.96
CA ILE A 138 -5.39 6.66 2.37
C ILE A 138 -5.71 5.98 3.69
N THR A 139 -5.35 4.71 3.78
CA THR A 139 -5.37 3.90 5.00
C THR A 139 -3.96 3.48 5.35
N TYR A 140 -3.56 3.70 6.59
CA TYR A 140 -2.29 3.25 7.14
C TYR A 140 -2.47 1.94 7.90
N ASN A 141 -1.67 0.93 7.56
CA ASN A 141 -1.55 -0.33 8.27
C ASN A 141 -0.13 -0.47 8.81
N LEU A 142 0.02 -0.86 10.07
CA LEU A 142 1.34 -1.00 10.70
C LEU A 142 1.93 -2.38 10.43
N LEU A 143 3.18 -2.40 9.97
CA LEU A 143 3.94 -3.64 9.84
C LEU A 143 4.32 -4.17 11.22
N SER A 144 4.04 -5.47 11.44
CA SER A 144 4.45 -6.19 12.64
C SER A 144 5.56 -7.22 12.39
N ASP A 145 5.65 -7.73 11.17
CA ASP A 145 6.63 -8.73 10.75
C ASP A 145 7.11 -8.43 9.32
N PRO A 146 8.44 -8.43 9.03
CA PRO A 146 9.53 -8.70 9.98
C PRO A 146 9.73 -7.58 11.03
N GLU A 147 10.06 -7.98 12.26
CA GLU A 147 10.26 -7.05 13.39
C GLU A 147 11.31 -5.98 13.11
N ASP A 148 12.34 -6.28 12.32
CA ASP A 148 13.40 -5.35 11.95
C ASP A 148 12.88 -4.12 11.18
N LEU A 149 11.78 -4.27 10.47
CA LEU A 149 11.09 -3.19 9.75
C LEU A 149 9.92 -2.59 10.53
N ALA A 150 9.57 -3.13 11.69
CA ALA A 150 8.47 -2.60 12.47
C ALA A 150 8.82 -1.25 13.11
N VAL A 151 7.93 -0.27 12.99
CA VAL A 151 8.11 1.08 13.58
C VAL A 151 8.29 1.03 15.10
N THR A 152 7.71 0.02 15.75
CA THR A 152 7.82 -0.20 17.20
C THR A 152 9.26 -0.51 17.63
N ASN A 153 10.12 -0.97 16.72
CA ASN A 153 11.51 -1.32 17.00
C ASN A 153 12.52 -0.20 16.73
N LEU A 154 12.06 0.98 16.34
CA LEU A 154 12.92 2.15 16.26
C LEU A 154 13.33 2.64 17.67
N PRO A 155 14.54 3.23 17.82
CA PRO A 155 14.95 3.87 19.07
C PRO A 155 13.98 4.97 19.50
N VAL A 156 13.77 5.14 20.81
CA VAL A 156 12.83 6.12 21.37
C VAL A 156 13.09 7.52 20.83
N ARG A 157 14.36 7.94 20.75
CA ARG A 157 14.73 9.26 20.24
C ARG A 157 14.29 9.44 18.78
N VAL A 158 14.46 8.40 17.93
CA VAL A 158 14.01 8.43 16.54
C VAL A 158 12.49 8.54 16.47
N LYS A 159 11.78 7.78 17.30
CA LYS A 159 10.31 7.86 17.39
C LYS A 159 9.82 9.26 17.77
N LEU A 160 10.50 9.90 18.73
CA LEU A 160 10.17 11.27 19.14
C LEU A 160 10.39 12.26 17.99
N ALA A 161 11.51 12.17 17.26
CA ALA A 161 11.79 13.01 16.10
C ALA A 161 10.73 12.81 14.99
N ILE A 162 10.36 11.55 14.72
CA ILE A 162 9.30 11.20 13.75
C ILE A 162 7.97 11.83 14.20
N ARG A 163 7.58 11.62 15.45
CA ARG A 163 6.35 12.18 16.01
C ARG A 163 6.31 13.70 15.84
N ASP A 164 7.38 14.39 16.24
CA ASP A 164 7.43 15.85 16.21
C ASP A 164 7.33 16.37 14.77
N LYS A 165 8.00 15.72 13.81
CA LYS A 165 7.88 16.05 12.38
C LYS A 165 6.46 15.84 11.86
N LEU A 166 5.86 14.67 12.10
CA LEU A 166 4.54 14.34 11.57
C LEU A 166 3.43 15.21 12.18
N LEU A 167 3.52 15.55 13.47
CA LEU A 167 2.57 16.44 14.13
C LEU A 167 2.74 17.91 13.73
N ALA A 168 3.93 18.33 13.27
CA ALA A 168 4.17 19.66 12.73
C ALA A 168 3.62 19.86 11.32
N SER A 169 3.19 18.79 10.64
CA SER A 169 2.59 18.89 9.29
C SER A 169 1.32 19.75 9.31
N ASP A 170 1.20 20.63 8.32
CA ASP A 170 0.04 21.50 8.08
C ASP A 170 -0.99 20.89 7.11
N LEU A 171 -0.78 19.67 6.66
CA LEU A 171 -1.67 18.97 5.72
C LEU A 171 -3.04 18.70 6.38
N THR A 172 -4.08 19.26 5.79
CA THR A 172 -5.45 19.09 6.27
C THR A 172 -5.87 17.62 6.25
N GLY A 173 -6.36 17.11 7.39
CA GLY A 173 -6.82 15.73 7.56
C GLY A 173 -5.69 14.70 7.77
N PHE A 174 -4.43 15.11 7.65
CA PHE A 174 -3.29 14.20 7.87
C PHE A 174 -3.18 13.74 9.32
N LYS A 175 -3.38 14.67 10.27
CA LYS A 175 -3.24 14.38 11.70
C LYS A 175 -4.20 13.29 12.18
N GLU A 176 -5.43 13.30 11.70
CA GLU A 176 -6.44 12.29 12.04
C GLU A 176 -6.01 10.89 11.56
N LYS A 177 -5.32 10.81 10.44
CA LYS A 177 -4.82 9.55 9.87
C LYS A 177 -3.55 9.06 10.56
N ILE A 178 -2.66 9.97 10.99
CA ILE A 178 -1.32 9.60 11.50
C ILE A 178 -1.26 9.42 13.02
N ILE A 179 -2.14 10.07 13.79
CA ILE A 179 -2.16 9.93 15.26
C ILE A 179 -2.26 8.47 15.72
N PRO A 180 -3.12 7.60 15.17
CA PRO A 180 -3.16 6.19 15.53
C PRO A 180 -1.81 5.47 15.30
N VAL A 181 -1.12 5.79 14.19
CA VAL A 181 0.21 5.24 13.88
C VAL A 181 1.23 5.66 14.93
N ILE A 182 1.26 6.95 15.28
CA ILE A 182 2.16 7.50 16.31
C ILE A 182 1.91 6.82 17.66
N SER A 183 0.66 6.68 18.08
CA SER A 183 0.29 6.05 19.35
C SER A 183 0.76 4.61 19.44
N MET A 184 0.67 3.85 18.35
CA MET A 184 1.15 2.46 18.32
C MET A 184 2.68 2.38 18.26
N MET A 185 3.34 3.32 17.60
CA MET A 185 4.79 3.40 17.51
C MET A 185 5.44 3.53 18.90
N GLU A 186 4.81 4.23 19.83
CA GLU A 186 5.36 4.53 21.16
C GLU A 186 5.36 3.34 22.13
N THR A 187 4.70 2.24 21.80
CA THR A 187 4.39 1.13 22.75
C THR A 187 5.59 0.27 23.16
N LYS A 188 6.71 0.27 22.43
CA LYS A 188 7.90 -0.53 22.74
C LYS A 188 9.18 0.30 22.74
N ASN A 189 10.11 -0.07 23.62
CA ASN A 189 11.49 0.41 23.59
C ASN A 189 12.37 -0.70 23.01
N SER A 190 13.02 -0.47 21.88
CA SER A 190 13.90 -1.45 21.25
C SER A 190 15.17 -0.80 20.71
N ILE A 191 16.21 -1.61 20.53
CA ILE A 191 17.42 -1.21 19.78
C ILE A 191 17.14 -1.57 18.32
N SER A 192 17.27 -0.60 17.43
CA SER A 192 17.01 -0.81 16.00
C SER A 192 17.98 -1.81 15.40
N SER A 193 17.46 -2.89 14.81
CA SER A 193 18.17 -3.82 13.94
C SER A 193 18.03 -3.46 12.45
N LEU A 194 17.40 -2.32 12.16
CA LEU A 194 17.08 -1.87 10.81
C LEU A 194 18.30 -1.90 9.88
N HIS A 195 19.44 -1.35 10.34
CA HIS A 195 20.68 -1.36 9.54
C HIS A 195 21.14 -2.79 9.21
N ASN A 196 21.11 -3.69 10.18
CA ASN A 196 21.51 -5.09 9.98
C ASN A 196 20.58 -5.82 8.98
N TYR A 197 19.31 -5.46 8.96
CA TYR A 197 18.34 -5.97 8.01
C TYR A 197 18.56 -5.44 6.59
N LEU A 198 18.89 -4.16 6.43
CA LEU A 198 19.03 -3.50 5.14
C LEU A 198 20.38 -3.76 4.47
N ALA A 199 21.48 -3.80 5.23
CA ALA A 199 22.83 -3.90 4.68
C ALA A 199 23.05 -5.07 3.69
N PRO A 200 22.57 -6.29 3.93
CA PRO A 200 22.69 -7.37 2.96
C PRO A 200 21.90 -7.13 1.67
N GLN A 201 20.77 -6.44 1.78
CA GLN A 201 19.91 -6.10 0.63
C GLN A 201 20.54 -5.00 -0.21
N ASP A 202 21.10 -3.97 0.43
CA ASP A 202 21.81 -2.88 -0.21
C ASP A 202 22.99 -3.38 -1.02
N VAL A 203 23.82 -4.26 -0.45
CA VAL A 203 24.93 -4.90 -1.16
C VAL A 203 24.42 -5.66 -2.39
N LYS A 204 23.36 -6.47 -2.23
CA LYS A 204 22.82 -7.29 -3.33
C LYS A 204 22.25 -6.43 -4.46
N ARG A 205 21.67 -5.26 -4.13
CA ARG A 205 20.98 -4.38 -5.07
C ARG A 205 21.85 -3.24 -5.59
N ALA A 206 23.09 -3.12 -5.11
CA ALA A 206 23.99 -1.98 -5.35
C ALA A 206 23.31 -0.65 -4.99
N GLN A 207 22.63 -0.61 -3.86
CA GLN A 207 21.94 0.55 -3.30
C GLN A 207 22.55 0.89 -1.93
N CYS A 208 22.25 2.08 -1.42
CA CYS A 208 22.62 2.52 -0.09
C CYS A 208 21.42 3.18 0.58
N PHE A 209 21.01 2.67 1.73
CA PHE A 209 19.88 3.22 2.50
C PHE A 209 20.00 4.74 2.73
N GLU A 210 21.20 5.24 3.03
CA GLU A 210 21.46 6.66 3.25
C GLU A 210 21.08 7.54 2.06
N ASP A 211 21.27 7.07 0.83
CA ASP A 211 20.96 7.82 -0.38
C ASP A 211 19.45 8.03 -0.61
N TYR A 212 18.64 7.14 -0.06
CA TYR A 212 17.18 7.16 -0.21
C TYR A 212 16.47 7.76 1.00
N TYR A 213 17.07 7.59 2.21
CA TYR A 213 16.50 7.97 3.49
C TYR A 213 17.49 8.78 4.34
N PRO A 214 18.08 9.88 3.84
CA PRO A 214 19.15 10.60 4.52
C PRO A 214 18.72 11.16 5.88
N GLU A 215 17.51 11.65 5.99
CA GLU A 215 16.96 12.22 7.22
C GLU A 215 16.78 11.13 8.30
N LEU A 216 16.18 10.00 7.94
CA LEU A 216 16.01 8.86 8.85
C LEU A 216 17.36 8.25 9.25
N HIS A 217 18.30 8.10 8.31
CA HIS A 217 19.66 7.64 8.58
C HIS A 217 20.37 8.56 9.60
N SER A 218 20.26 9.87 9.41
CA SER A 218 20.83 10.85 10.34
C SER A 218 20.24 10.72 11.76
N GLU A 219 18.93 10.54 11.89
CA GLU A 219 18.29 10.35 13.19
C GLU A 219 18.72 9.04 13.88
N ILE A 220 18.88 7.95 13.13
CA ILE A 220 19.35 6.66 13.66
C ILE A 220 20.82 6.76 14.11
N THR A 221 21.69 7.36 13.30
CA THR A 221 23.12 7.43 13.56
C THR A 221 23.44 8.31 14.77
N ARG A 222 22.66 9.36 15.03
CA ARG A 222 22.77 10.20 16.24
C ARG A 222 22.45 9.44 17.54
N CYS A 223 21.90 8.24 17.43
CA CYS A 223 21.55 7.38 18.58
C CYS A 223 22.61 6.34 18.92
N GLN A 224 23.64 6.18 18.06
CA GLN A 224 24.78 5.29 18.28
C GLN A 224 25.90 6.05 18.98
#